data_2fcd73d8f673559d9a1b014a46102519
#
_entry.id   2fcd73d8f673559d9a1b014a46102519
#
_cell.length_a   1.000
_cell.length_b   1.000
_cell.length_c   1.000
_cell.angle_alpha   90.00
_cell.angle_beta   90.00
_cell.angle_gamma   90.00
#
_symmetry.space_group_name_H-M   'P 1'
#
loop_
_entity.id
_entity.type
_entity.pdbx_description
1 polymer ?
#
loop_
_entity_poly.entity_id
_entity_poly.type
_entity_poly.pdbx_seq_one_letter_code
_entity_poly.pdbx_strand_id
1 'polypeptide(L)'
;MTAEAIESGPRTGSDVSGGPGDRPLRIALLTYKGNPFCGGQGVYVRHLGRELARLGHSVEVIGAQPYPVLDEGVPLTELPSLDLYRQPDPFRTPKRGEYRDWIDAAEVATMWTGGFPEPLTFSLRARRHLAARRGEFDVIHDNQTLGYGLLTDLGAPLVTTIHHPITVDRQLDLDAAATRRRRASVRRWYAFTRMQKRVARRLPSVLTVSGSSKQEIVEHLGVREDRVHVVHIGADTDLWSPDPSVAEVPGRIVTTSSADVPLKGLVHLVEALAKLRTENPRAHLVVVGKRAEDGPVARAIERHGLQDAVEFVKGISDAELVDLVRGAQIACVPSLYEGFSLPAAEAMATGTPLVATTGGAIPEVAGPDGETCLAVPPADAGALADALARLLGDPELRARLGAAGRARVLSRFTWKQAAIGTAALYREAIAARAGGAHPGGRR
;
A
#
# COMPACT_ATOMS: atom_id res chain seq x y z
N MET A 1 -41.35 57.32 -23.51
CA MET A 1 -40.15 57.22 -24.38
C MET A 1 -39.32 56.14 -23.83
N THR A 2 -39.42 55.08 -24.42
CA THR A 2 -38.86 53.73 -24.46
C THR A 2 -37.36 53.68 -24.23
N ALA A 3 -36.94 52.82 -23.28
CA ALA A 3 -35.58 52.34 -23.11
C ALA A 3 -35.61 50.83 -23.29
N GLU A 4 -34.94 50.36 -24.32
CA GLU A 4 -34.74 48.94 -24.63
C GLU A 4 -33.77 48.29 -23.65
N ALA A 5 -34.16 47.14 -23.13
CA ALA A 5 -33.33 46.23 -22.37
C ALA A 5 -32.55 45.32 -23.33
N ILE A 6 -31.23 45.27 -23.17
CA ILE A 6 -30.35 44.28 -23.83
C ILE A 6 -30.11 43.16 -22.85
N GLU A 7 -30.74 42.01 -23.11
CA GLU A 7 -30.40 40.72 -22.47
C GLU A 7 -29.05 40.23 -22.97
N SER A 8 -28.09 40.03 -22.06
CA SER A 8 -26.89 39.24 -22.29
C SER A 8 -26.98 37.95 -21.51
N GLY A 9 -27.32 36.86 -22.19
CA GLY A 9 -27.30 35.50 -21.65
C GLY A 9 -25.87 35.02 -21.32
N PRO A 10 -25.71 34.09 -20.40
CA PRO A 10 -24.39 33.56 -20.00
C PRO A 10 -23.83 32.68 -21.13
N ARG A 11 -22.62 33.01 -21.58
CA ARG A 11 -21.84 32.16 -22.48
C ARG A 11 -21.36 30.93 -21.69
N THR A 12 -21.95 29.78 -21.95
CA THR A 12 -21.45 28.46 -21.59
C THR A 12 -20.33 28.08 -22.56
N GLY A 13 -19.28 27.49 -22.02
CA GLY A 13 -18.28 26.73 -22.77
C GLY A 13 -16.97 27.49 -23.01
N SER A 14 -16.09 27.48 -22.01
CA SER A 14 -14.66 27.58 -22.26
C SER A 14 -14.16 26.20 -22.66
N ASP A 15 -14.04 25.94 -23.96
CA ASP A 15 -13.19 24.88 -24.50
C ASP A 15 -11.75 25.14 -24.02
N VAL A 16 -11.33 24.41 -22.99
CA VAL A 16 -9.94 24.27 -22.64
C VAL A 16 -9.35 23.31 -23.68
N SER A 17 -8.81 23.83 -24.75
CA SER A 17 -8.01 23.10 -25.73
C SER A 17 -6.76 22.60 -25.00
N GLY A 18 -6.82 21.41 -24.42
CA GLY A 18 -5.67 20.71 -23.86
C GLY A 18 -4.64 20.46 -24.96
N GLY A 19 -3.37 20.75 -24.68
CA GLY A 19 -2.27 20.42 -25.58
C GLY A 19 -2.19 18.90 -25.84
N PRO A 20 -1.37 18.44 -26.80
CA PRO A 20 -1.25 17.02 -27.16
C PRO A 20 -0.85 16.08 -25.98
N GLY A 21 -0.51 16.64 -24.81
CA GLY A 21 -0.22 15.91 -23.56
C GLY A 21 -1.43 15.65 -22.66
N ASP A 22 -2.60 16.27 -22.90
CA ASP A 22 -3.75 16.27 -21.96
C ASP A 22 -4.88 15.29 -22.35
N ARG A 23 -4.72 14.51 -23.41
CA ARG A 23 -5.77 13.56 -23.78
C ARG A 23 -5.98 12.47 -22.72
N PRO A 24 -7.23 12.02 -22.50
CA PRO A 24 -7.52 10.84 -21.70
C PRO A 24 -6.75 9.61 -22.18
N LEU A 25 -6.21 8.84 -21.22
CA LEU A 25 -5.52 7.58 -21.49
C LEU A 25 -6.45 6.40 -21.23
N ARG A 26 -6.27 5.32 -22.01
CA ARG A 26 -6.88 4.01 -21.78
C ARG A 26 -5.86 3.14 -21.06
N ILE A 27 -6.14 2.80 -19.81
CA ILE A 27 -5.18 2.19 -18.87
C ILE A 27 -5.64 0.79 -18.51
N ALA A 28 -4.80 -0.22 -18.71
CA ALA A 28 -4.97 -1.55 -18.12
C ALA A 28 -4.15 -1.64 -16.82
N LEU A 29 -4.82 -1.74 -15.68
CA LEU A 29 -4.18 -1.88 -14.37
C LEU A 29 -4.24 -3.35 -13.92
N LEU A 30 -3.09 -4.04 -13.90
CA LEU A 30 -2.98 -5.46 -13.59
C LEU A 30 -2.76 -5.70 -12.10
N THR A 31 -3.47 -6.67 -11.51
CA THR A 31 -3.21 -7.10 -10.14
C THR A 31 -3.40 -8.61 -9.99
N TYR A 32 -2.34 -9.32 -9.58
CA TYR A 32 -2.42 -10.76 -9.39
C TYR A 32 -3.09 -11.16 -8.06
N LYS A 33 -3.25 -10.20 -7.14
CA LYS A 33 -3.84 -10.40 -5.82
C LYS A 33 -4.47 -9.09 -5.34
N GLY A 34 -5.78 -9.05 -5.34
CA GLY A 34 -6.54 -7.84 -5.05
C GLY A 34 -7.24 -7.84 -3.70
N ASN A 35 -6.72 -8.58 -2.68
CA ASN A 35 -7.37 -8.64 -1.37
C ASN A 35 -7.71 -7.23 -0.87
N PRO A 36 -9.00 -6.89 -0.70
CA PRO A 36 -9.42 -5.54 -0.32
C PRO A 36 -9.18 -5.21 1.15
N PHE A 37 -8.94 -6.23 2.00
CA PHE A 37 -8.90 -6.08 3.45
C PHE A 37 -7.49 -6.19 4.05
N CYS A 38 -6.53 -6.70 3.31
CA CYS A 38 -5.15 -6.80 3.78
C CYS A 38 -4.14 -6.83 2.63
N GLY A 39 -2.89 -6.44 2.91
CA GLY A 39 -1.77 -6.59 2.00
C GLY A 39 -1.51 -5.43 1.04
N GLY A 40 -2.22 -4.30 1.15
CA GLY A 40 -1.92 -3.05 0.44
C GLY A 40 -2.17 -3.03 -1.08
N GLN A 41 -2.01 -4.15 -1.80
CA GLN A 41 -2.12 -4.20 -3.26
C GLN A 41 -3.55 -3.94 -3.77
N GLY A 42 -4.56 -4.51 -3.11
CA GLY A 42 -5.96 -4.28 -3.45
C GLY A 42 -6.39 -2.85 -3.17
N VAL A 43 -5.98 -2.31 -2.02
CA VAL A 43 -6.20 -0.90 -1.63
C VAL A 43 -5.56 0.05 -2.64
N TYR A 44 -4.31 -0.22 -3.03
CA TYR A 44 -3.59 0.57 -4.04
C TYR A 44 -4.34 0.63 -5.37
N VAL A 45 -4.75 -0.53 -5.89
CA VAL A 45 -5.44 -0.63 -7.18
C VAL A 45 -6.79 0.09 -7.14
N ARG A 46 -7.55 -0.06 -6.04
CA ARG A 46 -8.82 0.62 -5.83
C ARG A 46 -8.67 2.15 -5.90
N HIS A 47 -7.82 2.70 -5.03
CA HIS A 47 -7.67 4.15 -4.93
C HIS A 47 -7.00 4.77 -6.15
N LEU A 48 -5.94 4.15 -6.68
CA LEU A 48 -5.29 4.64 -7.89
C LEU A 48 -6.24 4.59 -9.09
N GLY A 49 -6.98 3.49 -9.26
CA GLY A 49 -7.97 3.34 -10.34
C GLY A 49 -9.05 4.40 -10.26
N ARG A 50 -9.62 4.64 -9.06
CA ARG A 50 -10.61 5.68 -8.82
C ARG A 50 -10.08 7.08 -9.18
N GLU A 51 -8.90 7.43 -8.69
CA GLU A 51 -8.37 8.78 -8.92
C GLU A 51 -7.93 9.00 -10.38
N LEU A 52 -7.40 7.99 -11.05
CA LEU A 52 -7.14 8.06 -12.49
C LEU A 52 -8.44 8.26 -13.29
N ALA A 53 -9.53 7.57 -12.91
CA ALA A 53 -10.85 7.77 -13.52
C ALA A 53 -11.39 9.19 -13.25
N ARG A 54 -11.23 9.73 -12.02
CA ARG A 54 -11.59 11.11 -11.66
C ARG A 54 -10.78 12.15 -12.45
N LEU A 55 -9.55 11.83 -12.86
CA LEU A 55 -8.74 12.65 -13.76
C LEU A 55 -9.17 12.55 -15.23
N GLY A 56 -10.23 11.80 -15.55
CA GLY A 56 -10.79 11.65 -16.89
C GLY A 56 -10.16 10.53 -17.72
N HIS A 57 -9.33 9.67 -17.14
CA HIS A 57 -8.78 8.51 -17.84
C HIS A 57 -9.78 7.34 -17.85
N SER A 58 -9.72 6.51 -18.90
CA SER A 58 -10.42 5.22 -18.93
C SER A 58 -9.55 4.15 -18.29
N VAL A 59 -9.98 3.63 -17.15
CA VAL A 59 -9.22 2.64 -16.38
C VAL A 59 -9.99 1.33 -16.36
N GLU A 60 -9.31 0.23 -16.69
CA GLU A 60 -9.80 -1.13 -16.51
C GLU A 60 -8.83 -1.89 -15.60
N VAL A 61 -9.35 -2.46 -14.52
CA VAL A 61 -8.58 -3.35 -13.66
C VAL A 61 -8.71 -4.77 -14.17
N ILE A 62 -7.60 -5.43 -14.40
CA ILE A 62 -7.50 -6.84 -14.81
C ILE A 62 -6.90 -7.62 -13.65
N GLY A 63 -7.72 -8.42 -12.96
CA GLY A 63 -7.36 -9.00 -11.68
C GLY A 63 -7.56 -10.50 -11.55
N ALA A 64 -6.79 -11.14 -10.64
CA ALA A 64 -7.02 -12.51 -10.18
C ALA A 64 -7.52 -12.55 -8.73
N GLN A 65 -7.94 -13.75 -8.29
CA GLN A 65 -8.45 -13.97 -6.95
C GLN A 65 -7.35 -13.81 -5.85
N PRO A 66 -7.72 -13.31 -4.66
CA PRO A 66 -9.01 -12.67 -4.37
C PRO A 66 -9.14 -11.35 -5.14
N TYR A 67 -10.31 -11.15 -5.76
CA TYR A 67 -10.54 -9.98 -6.59
C TYR A 67 -10.55 -8.69 -5.76
N PRO A 68 -10.07 -7.55 -6.31
CA PRO A 68 -10.18 -6.26 -5.66
C PRO A 68 -11.64 -5.81 -5.60
N VAL A 69 -12.00 -5.11 -4.53
CA VAL A 69 -13.22 -4.29 -4.48
C VAL A 69 -12.89 -2.94 -5.09
N LEU A 70 -13.60 -2.55 -6.13
CA LEU A 70 -13.37 -1.32 -6.87
C LEU A 70 -14.52 -0.34 -6.65
N ASP A 71 -14.23 0.94 -6.82
CA ASP A 71 -15.24 1.98 -6.77
C ASP A 71 -16.01 2.05 -8.10
N GLU A 72 -17.21 2.64 -8.06
CA GLU A 72 -18.06 2.81 -9.23
C GLU A 72 -17.33 3.53 -10.37
N GLY A 73 -17.54 3.06 -11.60
CA GLY A 73 -16.91 3.62 -12.81
C GLY A 73 -15.53 3.02 -13.15
N VAL A 74 -14.98 2.11 -12.33
CA VAL A 74 -13.75 1.36 -12.66
C VAL A 74 -14.10 -0.11 -12.90
N PRO A 75 -14.20 -0.58 -14.15
CA PRO A 75 -14.55 -1.96 -14.46
C PRO A 75 -13.45 -2.94 -14.05
N LEU A 76 -13.87 -4.13 -13.59
CA LEU A 76 -13.01 -5.27 -13.32
C LEU A 76 -13.15 -6.32 -14.42
N THR A 77 -12.04 -6.69 -15.04
CA THR A 77 -11.93 -7.90 -15.85
C THR A 77 -11.28 -9.01 -15.02
N GLU A 78 -12.03 -10.05 -14.78
CA GLU A 78 -11.59 -11.21 -14.00
C GLU A 78 -10.71 -12.14 -14.85
N LEU A 79 -9.49 -12.41 -14.37
CA LEU A 79 -8.62 -13.47 -14.87
C LEU A 79 -8.56 -14.61 -13.85
N PRO A 80 -9.51 -15.53 -13.86
CA PRO A 80 -9.62 -16.53 -12.82
C PRO A 80 -8.38 -17.44 -12.78
N SER A 81 -7.90 -17.72 -11.55
CA SER A 81 -6.92 -18.75 -11.24
C SER A 81 -7.63 -19.99 -10.70
N LEU A 82 -6.89 -21.00 -10.23
CA LEU A 82 -7.47 -22.11 -9.47
C LEU A 82 -7.74 -21.76 -8.02
N ASP A 83 -7.35 -20.57 -7.58
CA ASP A 83 -7.49 -20.07 -6.22
C ASP A 83 -7.04 -21.10 -5.17
N LEU A 84 -5.79 -21.55 -5.32
CA LEU A 84 -5.22 -22.66 -4.55
C LEU A 84 -5.04 -22.35 -3.06
N TYR A 85 -5.06 -21.06 -2.71
CA TYR A 85 -4.83 -20.58 -1.34
C TYR A 85 -6.08 -20.02 -0.66
N ARG A 86 -7.27 -20.28 -1.24
CA ARG A 86 -8.54 -19.79 -0.68
C ARG A 86 -8.84 -20.40 0.69
N GLN A 87 -9.44 -19.62 1.55
CA GLN A 87 -9.96 -20.11 2.82
C GLN A 87 -11.30 -20.84 2.61
N PRO A 88 -11.67 -21.85 3.40
CA PRO A 88 -10.93 -22.42 4.55
C PRO A 88 -9.92 -23.53 4.18
N ASP A 89 -9.73 -23.83 2.88
CA ASP A 89 -8.89 -24.95 2.41
C ASP A 89 -7.69 -24.46 1.59
N PRO A 90 -6.68 -23.84 2.23
CA PRO A 90 -5.46 -23.43 1.56
C PRO A 90 -4.65 -24.66 1.11
N PHE A 91 -3.95 -24.54 -0.02
CA PHE A 91 -3.22 -25.63 -0.68
C PHE A 91 -4.10 -26.76 -1.23
N ARG A 92 -5.35 -26.44 -1.55
CA ARG A 92 -6.31 -27.38 -2.13
C ARG A 92 -5.78 -28.03 -3.41
N THR A 93 -6.19 -29.28 -3.64
CA THR A 93 -5.98 -29.94 -4.91
C THR A 93 -7.26 -29.83 -5.75
N PRO A 94 -7.24 -29.14 -6.91
CA PRO A 94 -8.41 -28.99 -7.77
C PRO A 94 -8.89 -30.33 -8.36
N LYS A 95 -10.19 -30.45 -8.62
CA LYS A 95 -10.77 -31.57 -9.35
C LYS A 95 -10.37 -31.48 -10.83
N ARG A 96 -10.36 -32.62 -11.54
CA ARG A 96 -9.97 -32.69 -12.97
C ARG A 96 -10.74 -31.70 -13.86
N GLY A 97 -12.01 -31.48 -13.62
CA GLY A 97 -12.86 -30.55 -14.40
C GLY A 97 -12.59 -29.06 -14.14
N GLU A 98 -11.76 -28.71 -13.16
CA GLU A 98 -11.40 -27.31 -12.87
C GLU A 98 -10.21 -26.82 -13.73
N TYR A 99 -9.44 -27.75 -14.33
CA TYR A 99 -8.30 -27.40 -15.17
C TYR A 99 -8.80 -26.95 -16.54
N ARG A 100 -8.48 -25.72 -16.91
CA ARG A 100 -8.87 -25.08 -18.18
C ARG A 100 -7.77 -25.23 -19.24
N ASP A 101 -6.50 -25.19 -18.80
CA ASP A 101 -5.37 -25.24 -19.68
C ASP A 101 -4.05 -25.65 -18.95
N TRP A 102 -2.94 -25.62 -19.68
CA TRP A 102 -1.63 -25.97 -19.15
C TRP A 102 -1.13 -25.01 -18.06
N ILE A 103 -1.61 -23.74 -18.00
CA ILE A 103 -1.23 -22.77 -16.96
C ILE A 103 -1.79 -23.25 -15.63
N ASP A 104 -3.02 -23.76 -15.60
CA ASP A 104 -3.63 -24.32 -14.39
C ASP A 104 -2.85 -25.57 -13.91
N ALA A 105 -2.40 -26.43 -14.84
CA ALA A 105 -1.57 -27.58 -14.50
C ALA A 105 -0.20 -27.15 -13.93
N ALA A 106 0.43 -26.14 -14.50
CA ALA A 106 1.69 -25.57 -14.02
C ALA A 106 1.53 -24.91 -12.63
N GLU A 107 0.36 -24.28 -12.36
CA GLU A 107 0.02 -23.69 -11.07
C GLU A 107 0.00 -24.75 -9.97
N VAL A 108 -0.72 -25.84 -10.19
CA VAL A 108 -0.81 -26.97 -9.24
C VAL A 108 0.55 -27.66 -9.07
N ALA A 109 1.26 -27.96 -10.17
CA ALA A 109 2.59 -28.59 -10.10
C ALA A 109 3.59 -27.75 -9.29
N THR A 110 3.56 -26.41 -9.45
CA THR A 110 4.40 -25.50 -8.68
C THR A 110 4.04 -25.53 -7.19
N MET A 111 2.74 -25.49 -6.85
CA MET A 111 2.27 -25.58 -5.48
C MET A 111 2.67 -26.92 -4.83
N TRP A 112 2.46 -28.05 -5.50
CA TRP A 112 2.85 -29.38 -4.97
C TRP A 112 4.34 -29.51 -4.70
N THR A 113 5.16 -28.77 -5.44
CA THR A 113 6.61 -28.72 -5.15
C THR A 113 6.95 -27.71 -4.05
N GLY A 114 5.97 -27.07 -3.40
CA GLY A 114 6.15 -26.10 -2.32
C GLY A 114 6.56 -24.70 -2.79
N GLY A 115 6.37 -24.39 -4.07
CA GLY A 115 6.57 -23.06 -4.64
C GLY A 115 5.28 -22.23 -4.66
N PHE A 116 5.42 -20.91 -4.84
CA PHE A 116 4.31 -19.98 -4.99
C PHE A 116 4.13 -19.60 -6.47
N PRO A 117 3.08 -20.09 -7.15
CA PRO A 117 2.91 -19.98 -8.61
C PRO A 117 2.29 -18.67 -9.09
N GLU A 118 1.48 -17.99 -8.27
CA GLU A 118 0.55 -16.94 -8.69
C GLU A 118 1.20 -15.84 -9.58
N PRO A 119 2.38 -15.28 -9.25
CA PRO A 119 2.97 -14.23 -10.08
C PRO A 119 3.30 -14.70 -11.51
N LEU A 120 3.77 -15.95 -11.66
CA LEU A 120 4.06 -16.50 -12.97
C LEU A 120 2.77 -16.76 -13.75
N THR A 121 1.84 -17.50 -13.17
CA THR A 121 0.64 -17.97 -13.87
C THR A 121 -0.31 -16.83 -14.20
N PHE A 122 -0.45 -15.84 -13.30
CA PHE A 122 -1.18 -14.62 -13.62
C PHE A 122 -0.55 -13.86 -14.79
N SER A 123 0.76 -13.65 -14.78
CA SER A 123 1.43 -12.95 -15.90
C SER A 123 1.23 -13.62 -17.25
N LEU A 124 1.15 -14.96 -17.29
CA LEU A 124 0.88 -15.72 -18.51
C LEU A 124 -0.57 -15.57 -18.97
N ARG A 125 -1.53 -15.59 -18.04
CA ARG A 125 -2.96 -15.33 -18.33
C ARG A 125 -3.16 -13.89 -18.80
N ALA A 126 -2.57 -12.90 -18.12
CA ALA A 126 -2.62 -11.50 -18.50
C ALA A 126 -2.01 -11.26 -19.89
N ARG A 127 -0.86 -11.86 -20.20
CA ARG A 127 -0.28 -11.83 -21.55
C ARG A 127 -1.26 -12.34 -22.62
N ARG A 128 -1.88 -13.50 -22.39
CA ARG A 128 -2.85 -14.08 -23.33
C ARG A 128 -4.05 -13.15 -23.55
N HIS A 129 -4.57 -12.61 -22.46
CA HIS A 129 -5.72 -11.69 -22.50
C HIS A 129 -5.38 -10.40 -23.26
N LEU A 130 -4.26 -9.77 -22.95
CA LEU A 130 -3.81 -8.53 -23.58
C LEU A 130 -3.42 -8.73 -25.05
N ALA A 131 -2.88 -9.90 -25.41
CA ALA A 131 -2.54 -10.20 -26.80
C ALA A 131 -3.77 -10.24 -27.74
N ALA A 132 -4.94 -10.59 -27.20
CA ALA A 132 -6.22 -10.57 -27.93
C ALA A 132 -6.82 -9.14 -28.05
N ARG A 133 -6.31 -8.20 -27.25
CA ARG A 133 -6.84 -6.83 -27.10
C ARG A 133 -5.82 -5.76 -27.48
N ARG A 134 -4.92 -6.08 -28.43
CA ARG A 134 -3.89 -5.14 -28.90
C ARG A 134 -4.51 -3.86 -29.44
N GLY A 135 -4.00 -2.71 -28.99
CA GLY A 135 -4.45 -1.38 -29.41
C GLY A 135 -5.65 -0.85 -28.62
N GLU A 136 -6.22 -1.62 -27.68
CA GLU A 136 -7.28 -1.12 -26.80
C GLU A 136 -6.74 -0.23 -25.68
N PHE A 137 -5.51 -0.44 -25.24
CA PHE A 137 -4.87 0.32 -24.16
C PHE A 137 -3.72 1.19 -24.68
N ASP A 138 -3.58 2.36 -24.09
CA ASP A 138 -2.44 3.26 -24.35
C ASP A 138 -1.25 2.92 -23.43
N VAL A 139 -1.51 2.34 -22.24
CA VAL A 139 -0.50 1.90 -21.28
C VAL A 139 -1.01 0.71 -20.46
N ILE A 140 -0.09 -0.15 -20.05
CA ILE A 140 -0.32 -1.27 -19.16
C ILE A 140 0.45 -1.00 -17.88
N HIS A 141 -0.22 -1.08 -16.73
CA HIS A 141 0.40 -0.92 -15.42
C HIS A 141 0.32 -2.22 -14.62
N ASP A 142 1.46 -2.80 -14.32
CA ASP A 142 1.58 -4.00 -13.49
C ASP A 142 1.76 -3.65 -12.02
N ASN A 143 0.87 -4.13 -11.16
CA ASN A 143 0.98 -3.96 -9.71
C ASN A 143 1.76 -5.14 -9.11
N GLN A 144 3.09 -5.04 -9.16
CA GLN A 144 4.07 -5.94 -8.53
C GLN A 144 3.96 -7.44 -8.91
N THR A 145 3.40 -7.79 -10.04
CA THR A 145 3.39 -9.21 -10.48
C THR A 145 4.82 -9.67 -10.82
N LEU A 146 5.52 -8.91 -11.67
CA LEU A 146 6.90 -9.19 -12.09
C LEU A 146 7.07 -10.60 -12.66
N GLY A 147 6.08 -11.09 -13.42
CA GLY A 147 6.11 -12.40 -14.03
C GLY A 147 6.69 -12.39 -15.46
N TYR A 148 7.21 -13.52 -15.92
CA TYR A 148 7.82 -13.63 -17.26
C TYR A 148 6.86 -13.29 -18.41
N GLY A 149 5.54 -13.47 -18.24
CA GLY A 149 4.56 -13.09 -19.25
C GLY A 149 4.62 -11.62 -19.63
N LEU A 150 5.07 -10.75 -18.72
CA LEU A 150 5.15 -9.31 -18.91
C LEU A 150 6.40 -8.85 -19.71
N LEU A 151 7.36 -9.73 -19.96
CA LEU A 151 8.55 -9.42 -20.77
C LEU A 151 8.33 -9.50 -22.28
N THR A 152 7.13 -9.82 -22.71
CA THR A 152 6.77 -9.88 -24.13
C THR A 152 6.15 -8.56 -24.58
N ASP A 153 6.02 -8.34 -25.89
CA ASP A 153 5.24 -7.21 -26.38
C ASP A 153 3.76 -7.41 -26.07
N LEU A 154 3.24 -6.57 -25.16
CA LEU A 154 1.85 -6.59 -24.70
C LEU A 154 0.92 -5.68 -25.55
N GLY A 155 1.45 -5.02 -26.58
CA GLY A 155 0.69 -4.08 -27.43
C GLY A 155 0.75 -2.61 -26.98
N ALA A 156 1.12 -2.35 -25.71
CA ALA A 156 1.29 -1.02 -25.13
C ALA A 156 2.55 -0.97 -24.23
N PRO A 157 3.09 0.22 -23.89
CA PRO A 157 4.19 0.33 -22.94
C PRO A 157 3.77 -0.19 -21.56
N LEU A 158 4.74 -0.80 -20.85
CA LEU A 158 4.58 -1.35 -19.52
C LEU A 158 5.25 -0.45 -18.49
N VAL A 159 4.49 -0.05 -17.48
CA VAL A 159 4.97 0.54 -16.22
C VAL A 159 4.67 -0.45 -15.10
N THR A 160 5.56 -0.62 -14.14
CA THR A 160 5.34 -1.56 -13.04
C THR A 160 5.57 -0.87 -11.71
N THR A 161 4.58 -0.94 -10.81
CA THR A 161 4.78 -0.54 -9.41
C THR A 161 5.41 -1.70 -8.63
N ILE A 162 6.46 -1.39 -7.87
CA ILE A 162 7.07 -2.27 -6.88
C ILE A 162 6.98 -1.56 -5.53
N HIS A 163 6.13 -2.06 -4.62
CA HIS A 163 5.93 -1.46 -3.30
C HIS A 163 7.13 -1.68 -2.39
N HIS A 164 7.62 -2.91 -2.36
CA HIS A 164 8.87 -3.30 -1.70
C HIS A 164 9.38 -4.62 -2.31
N PRO A 165 10.68 -4.90 -2.24
CA PRO A 165 11.23 -6.17 -2.71
C PRO A 165 10.86 -7.33 -1.78
N ILE A 166 10.10 -8.31 -2.25
CA ILE A 166 9.73 -9.53 -1.49
C ILE A 166 10.98 -10.37 -1.08
N THR A 167 12.14 -10.04 -1.64
CA THR A 167 13.42 -10.62 -1.22
C THR A 167 13.78 -10.26 0.22
N VAL A 168 13.29 -9.14 0.75
CA VAL A 168 13.45 -8.73 2.16
C VAL A 168 12.66 -9.68 3.05
N ASP A 169 11.37 -9.92 2.73
CA ASP A 169 10.53 -10.88 3.49
C ASP A 169 11.15 -12.28 3.49
N ARG A 170 11.66 -12.70 2.32
CA ARG A 170 12.37 -13.97 2.20
C ARG A 170 13.57 -14.06 3.15
N GLN A 171 14.35 -13.00 3.29
CA GLN A 171 15.52 -13.00 4.17
C GLN A 171 15.09 -13.10 5.63
N LEU A 172 14.09 -12.32 6.05
CA LEU A 172 13.54 -12.38 7.40
C LEU A 172 13.02 -13.79 7.76
N ASP A 173 12.29 -14.43 6.85
CA ASP A 173 11.80 -15.80 7.04
C ASP A 173 12.93 -16.83 7.11
N LEU A 174 14.03 -16.61 6.35
CA LEU A 174 15.21 -17.47 6.42
C LEU A 174 15.96 -17.32 7.74
N ASP A 175 16.04 -16.11 8.28
CA ASP A 175 16.72 -15.82 9.54
C ASP A 175 15.91 -16.37 10.74
N ALA A 176 14.58 -16.29 10.65
CA ALA A 176 13.67 -16.89 11.62
C ALA A 176 13.59 -18.42 11.56
N ALA A 177 14.09 -19.06 10.48
CA ALA A 177 13.98 -20.49 10.29
C ALA A 177 14.98 -21.28 11.14
N ALA A 178 14.52 -21.92 12.23
CA ALA A 178 15.35 -22.64 13.19
C ALA A 178 15.95 -23.94 12.64
N THR A 179 15.35 -24.59 11.63
CA THR A 179 15.78 -25.89 11.11
C THR A 179 16.19 -25.84 9.65
N ARG A 180 17.10 -26.76 9.23
CA ARG A 180 17.47 -26.91 7.81
C ARG A 180 16.26 -27.23 6.92
N ARG A 181 15.32 -28.04 7.42
CA ARG A 181 14.08 -28.38 6.69
C ARG A 181 13.22 -27.14 6.47
N ARG A 182 13.03 -26.30 7.49
CA ARG A 182 12.27 -25.05 7.40
C ARG A 182 12.95 -24.08 6.42
N ARG A 183 14.27 -23.92 6.49
CA ARG A 183 15.04 -23.10 5.52
C ARG A 183 14.87 -23.57 4.07
N ALA A 184 14.87 -24.89 3.83
CA ALA A 184 14.63 -25.44 2.50
C ALA A 184 13.21 -25.15 2.01
N SER A 185 12.20 -25.26 2.88
CA SER A 185 10.80 -24.90 2.58
C SER A 185 10.66 -23.43 2.24
N VAL A 186 11.24 -22.51 3.03
CA VAL A 186 11.25 -21.07 2.77
C VAL A 186 11.92 -20.75 1.42
N ARG A 187 13.10 -21.32 1.14
CA ARG A 187 13.79 -21.13 -0.15
C ARG A 187 12.95 -21.56 -1.34
N ARG A 188 12.16 -22.60 -1.17
CA ARG A 188 11.30 -23.14 -2.22
C ARG A 188 10.07 -22.26 -2.41
N TRP A 189 9.42 -21.87 -1.34
CA TRP A 189 8.29 -20.94 -1.36
C TRP A 189 8.64 -19.65 -2.09
N TYR A 190 9.74 -19.01 -1.72
CA TYR A 190 10.20 -17.77 -2.32
C TYR A 190 11.02 -17.94 -3.62
N ALA A 191 11.01 -19.11 -4.26
CA ALA A 191 11.78 -19.33 -5.50
C ALA A 191 11.36 -18.38 -6.63
N PHE A 192 10.10 -17.93 -6.66
CA PHE A 192 9.57 -16.96 -7.61
C PHE A 192 10.28 -15.60 -7.55
N THR A 193 10.88 -15.22 -6.44
CA THR A 193 11.63 -13.95 -6.33
C THR A 193 12.83 -13.89 -7.29
N ARG A 194 13.37 -15.04 -7.70
CA ARG A 194 14.41 -15.09 -8.75
C ARG A 194 13.86 -14.64 -10.11
N MET A 195 12.62 -15.01 -10.41
CA MET A 195 11.92 -14.54 -11.61
C MET A 195 11.68 -13.05 -11.51
N GLN A 196 11.07 -12.58 -10.39
CA GLN A 196 10.79 -11.16 -10.17
C GLN A 196 12.05 -10.30 -10.31
N LYS A 197 13.18 -10.73 -9.73
CA LYS A 197 14.48 -10.05 -9.89
C LYS A 197 14.94 -9.97 -11.36
N ARG A 198 14.77 -11.06 -12.15
CA ARG A 198 15.13 -11.07 -13.56
C ARG A 198 14.22 -10.18 -14.41
N VAL A 199 12.93 -10.16 -14.09
CA VAL A 199 11.94 -9.32 -14.78
C VAL A 199 12.20 -7.86 -14.43
N ALA A 200 12.29 -7.49 -13.15
CA ALA A 200 12.50 -6.12 -12.69
C ALA A 200 13.70 -5.45 -13.39
N ARG A 201 14.82 -6.15 -13.52
CA ARG A 201 16.02 -5.63 -14.21
C ARG A 201 15.82 -5.30 -15.69
N ARG A 202 14.81 -5.87 -16.33
CA ARG A 202 14.51 -5.69 -17.76
C ARG A 202 13.42 -4.65 -18.01
N LEU A 203 12.71 -4.24 -16.98
CA LEU A 203 11.66 -3.24 -17.11
C LEU A 203 12.25 -1.88 -17.49
N PRO A 204 11.62 -1.18 -18.43
CA PRO A 204 12.06 0.15 -18.84
C PRO A 204 11.81 1.21 -17.78
N SER A 205 10.72 1.07 -17.02
CA SER A 205 10.27 2.02 -16.01
C SER A 205 9.64 1.28 -14.83
N VAL A 206 10.09 1.60 -13.63
CA VAL A 206 9.60 1.07 -12.36
C VAL A 206 9.13 2.23 -11.51
N LEU A 207 7.93 2.14 -10.98
CA LEU A 207 7.36 3.06 -10.01
C LEU A 207 7.48 2.45 -8.63
N THR A 208 7.80 3.28 -7.63
CA THR A 208 7.78 2.87 -6.22
C THR A 208 7.21 3.97 -5.34
N VAL A 209 6.89 3.62 -4.10
CA VAL A 209 6.08 4.45 -3.21
C VAL A 209 6.90 5.36 -2.28
N SER A 210 8.21 5.14 -2.18
CA SER A 210 9.10 5.93 -1.30
C SER A 210 10.56 5.89 -1.76
N GLY A 211 11.38 6.82 -1.26
CA GLY A 211 12.83 6.81 -1.46
C GLY A 211 13.49 5.60 -0.80
N SER A 212 13.01 5.19 0.37
CA SER A 212 13.47 3.98 1.06
C SER A 212 13.22 2.74 0.20
N SER A 213 12.01 2.56 -0.34
CA SER A 213 11.69 1.45 -1.25
C SER A 213 12.50 1.53 -2.56
N LYS A 214 12.82 2.73 -3.07
CA LYS A 214 13.69 2.90 -4.23
C LYS A 214 15.09 2.33 -3.97
N GLN A 215 15.68 2.66 -2.82
CA GLN A 215 17.00 2.13 -2.44
C GLN A 215 16.99 0.60 -2.37
N GLU A 216 15.98 0.01 -1.73
CA GLU A 216 15.83 -1.44 -1.64
C GLU A 216 15.65 -2.11 -3.00
N ILE A 217 14.88 -1.51 -3.90
CA ILE A 217 14.68 -2.03 -5.26
C ILE A 217 16.01 -2.06 -6.01
N VAL A 218 16.80 -0.99 -5.92
CA VAL A 218 18.12 -0.93 -6.54
C VAL A 218 19.05 -1.99 -5.93
N GLU A 219 19.11 -2.09 -4.62
CA GLU A 219 20.01 -2.98 -3.90
C GLU A 219 19.60 -4.47 -4.06
N HIS A 220 18.36 -4.80 -3.72
CA HIS A 220 17.90 -6.19 -3.66
C HIS A 220 17.51 -6.77 -5.01
N LEU A 221 16.89 -5.97 -5.88
CA LEU A 221 16.50 -6.44 -7.21
C LEU A 221 17.54 -6.13 -8.29
N GLY A 222 18.41 -5.15 -8.06
CA GLY A 222 19.45 -4.72 -9.02
C GLY A 222 18.84 -4.02 -10.24
N VAL A 223 17.77 -3.28 -10.04
CA VAL A 223 17.22 -2.36 -11.05
C VAL A 223 18.12 -1.14 -11.12
N ARG A 224 18.32 -0.59 -12.31
CA ARG A 224 19.08 0.66 -12.47
C ARG A 224 18.33 1.81 -11.81
N GLU A 225 19.03 2.64 -11.07
CA GLU A 225 18.44 3.73 -10.29
C GLU A 225 17.68 4.74 -11.15
N ASP A 226 18.20 5.03 -12.36
CA ASP A 226 17.57 5.94 -13.32
C ASP A 226 16.24 5.44 -13.90
N ARG A 227 15.88 4.17 -13.68
CA ARG A 227 14.61 3.57 -14.08
C ARG A 227 13.59 3.50 -12.94
N VAL A 228 13.99 3.85 -11.71
CA VAL A 228 13.11 3.79 -10.54
C VAL A 228 12.62 5.18 -10.18
N HIS A 229 11.34 5.40 -10.37
CA HIS A 229 10.65 6.67 -10.12
C HIS A 229 9.85 6.57 -8.83
N VAL A 230 9.95 7.57 -7.97
CA VAL A 230 9.18 7.62 -6.73
C VAL A 230 7.90 8.42 -6.98
N VAL A 231 6.76 7.77 -6.75
CA VAL A 231 5.46 8.41 -6.69
C VAL A 231 4.81 7.98 -5.38
N HIS A 232 4.76 8.89 -4.43
CA HIS A 232 4.18 8.61 -3.12
C HIS A 232 2.69 8.27 -3.27
N ILE A 233 2.24 7.29 -2.51
CA ILE A 233 0.82 7.04 -2.27
C ILE A 233 0.33 7.94 -1.13
N GLY A 234 -0.93 7.83 -0.74
CA GLY A 234 -1.45 8.70 0.31
C GLY A 234 -2.73 8.19 0.96
N ALA A 235 -3.25 8.99 1.86
CA ALA A 235 -4.55 8.75 2.47
C ALA A 235 -5.70 9.17 1.54
N ASP A 236 -6.85 8.53 1.71
CA ASP A 236 -8.13 9.01 1.17
C ASP A 236 -8.64 10.15 2.05
N THR A 237 -8.30 11.37 1.67
CA THR A 237 -8.60 12.56 2.46
C THR A 237 -10.07 12.98 2.47
N ASP A 238 -10.90 12.35 1.64
CA ASP A 238 -12.36 12.49 1.70
C ASP A 238 -12.90 11.70 2.90
N LEU A 239 -12.36 10.51 3.15
CA LEU A 239 -12.70 9.65 4.28
C LEU A 239 -11.92 10.07 5.55
N TRP A 240 -10.59 10.17 5.46
CA TRP A 240 -9.69 10.52 6.55
C TRP A 240 -9.59 12.03 6.70
N SER A 241 -10.59 12.61 7.35
CA SER A 241 -10.70 14.06 7.60
C SER A 241 -11.05 14.32 9.06
N PRO A 242 -10.73 15.49 9.63
CA PRO A 242 -11.19 15.87 10.95
C PRO A 242 -12.72 15.92 11.00
N ASP A 243 -13.28 15.56 12.14
CA ASP A 243 -14.68 15.76 12.44
C ASP A 243 -14.83 16.28 13.88
N PRO A 244 -15.21 17.55 14.08
CA PRO A 244 -15.33 18.14 15.41
C PRO A 244 -16.49 17.55 16.24
N SER A 245 -17.38 16.77 15.64
CA SER A 245 -18.46 16.07 16.36
C SER A 245 -17.96 14.82 17.09
N VAL A 246 -16.81 14.28 16.71
CA VAL A 246 -16.18 13.14 17.37
C VAL A 246 -15.36 13.62 18.57
N ALA A 247 -15.84 13.32 19.76
CA ALA A 247 -15.16 13.73 21.00
C ALA A 247 -13.83 12.96 21.20
N GLU A 248 -12.78 13.69 21.54
CA GLU A 248 -11.51 13.11 21.97
C GLU A 248 -11.69 12.35 23.30
N VAL A 249 -11.18 11.12 23.38
CA VAL A 249 -11.23 10.29 24.60
C VAL A 249 -9.92 10.45 25.36
N PRO A 250 -9.96 10.98 26.60
CA PRO A 250 -8.77 11.23 27.38
C PRO A 250 -7.94 9.97 27.64
N GLY A 251 -6.64 10.04 27.32
CA GLY A 251 -5.69 8.95 27.50
C GLY A 251 -5.69 7.91 26.37
N ARG A 252 -6.56 8.04 25.36
CA ARG A 252 -6.59 7.08 24.24
C ARG A 252 -5.40 7.25 23.30
N ILE A 253 -4.66 6.16 23.13
CA ILE A 253 -3.63 5.99 22.12
C ILE A 253 -4.15 4.95 21.13
N VAL A 254 -4.09 5.23 19.84
CA VAL A 254 -4.53 4.30 18.79
C VAL A 254 -3.36 3.84 17.92
N THR A 255 -3.35 2.57 17.53
CA THR A 255 -2.45 2.03 16.52
C THR A 255 -3.18 1.07 15.61
N THR A 256 -2.90 1.13 14.30
CA THR A 256 -3.39 0.16 13.32
C THR A 256 -2.27 -0.84 13.04
N SER A 257 -2.31 -1.99 13.72
CA SER A 257 -1.21 -2.97 13.68
C SER A 257 -1.71 -4.37 13.98
N SER A 258 -1.25 -5.35 13.22
CA SER A 258 -1.47 -6.76 13.57
C SER A 258 -0.47 -7.20 14.63
N ALA A 259 -0.97 -7.81 15.71
CA ALA A 259 -0.15 -8.27 16.84
C ALA A 259 0.92 -9.33 16.47
N ASP A 260 0.67 -10.08 15.38
CA ASP A 260 1.52 -11.20 14.97
C ASP A 260 2.64 -10.82 13.99
N VAL A 261 2.76 -9.53 13.64
CA VAL A 261 3.79 -9.06 12.70
C VAL A 261 4.89 -8.33 13.47
N PRO A 262 6.05 -8.98 13.71
CA PRO A 262 7.14 -8.37 14.50
C PRO A 262 7.60 -7.02 13.99
N LEU A 263 7.63 -6.82 12.66
CA LEU A 263 8.03 -5.55 12.04
C LEU A 263 7.09 -4.39 12.38
N LYS A 264 5.86 -4.65 12.86
CA LYS A 264 4.93 -3.60 13.30
C LYS A 264 5.22 -3.08 14.70
N GLY A 265 6.16 -3.66 15.44
CA GLY A 265 6.71 -3.12 16.67
C GLY A 265 5.74 -3.02 17.86
N LEU A 266 4.56 -3.66 17.79
CA LEU A 266 3.52 -3.53 18.82
C LEU A 266 3.99 -3.95 20.22
N VAL A 267 4.93 -4.90 20.33
CA VAL A 267 5.51 -5.31 21.61
C VAL A 267 6.20 -4.13 22.32
N HIS A 268 6.92 -3.28 21.58
CA HIS A 268 7.61 -2.12 22.14
C HIS A 268 6.62 -1.02 22.56
N LEU A 269 5.49 -0.88 21.85
CA LEU A 269 4.43 0.04 22.27
C LEU A 269 3.73 -0.44 23.55
N VAL A 270 3.51 -1.75 23.74
CA VAL A 270 2.98 -2.30 24.99
C VAL A 270 3.96 -2.08 26.14
N GLU A 271 5.26 -2.28 25.92
CA GLU A 271 6.29 -1.98 26.93
C GLU A 271 6.37 -0.48 27.26
N ALA A 272 6.18 0.39 26.24
CA ALA A 272 6.10 1.83 26.44
C ALA A 272 4.84 2.23 27.25
N LEU A 273 3.70 1.62 26.95
CA LEU A 273 2.46 1.84 27.71
C LEU A 273 2.62 1.47 29.19
N ALA A 274 3.32 0.37 29.49
CA ALA A 274 3.60 -0.02 30.87
C ALA A 274 4.36 1.08 31.63
N LYS A 275 5.39 1.66 31.02
CA LYS A 275 6.16 2.78 31.59
C LYS A 275 5.29 4.04 31.71
N LEU A 276 4.56 4.39 30.64
CA LEU A 276 3.72 5.57 30.59
C LEU A 276 2.66 5.59 31.70
N ARG A 277 2.05 4.44 32.01
CA ARG A 277 0.99 4.31 33.01
C ARG A 277 1.46 4.51 34.47
N THR A 278 2.75 4.50 34.74
CA THR A 278 3.28 4.82 36.08
C THR A 278 2.98 6.30 36.44
N GLU A 279 2.97 7.19 35.44
CA GLU A 279 2.70 8.62 35.64
C GLU A 279 1.33 9.02 35.08
N ASN A 280 0.84 8.30 34.07
CA ASN A 280 -0.43 8.55 33.38
C ASN A 280 -1.38 7.33 33.47
N PRO A 281 -1.97 7.03 34.65
CA PRO A 281 -2.74 5.79 34.84
C PRO A 281 -3.98 5.67 33.96
N ARG A 282 -4.49 6.77 33.40
CA ARG A 282 -5.61 6.78 32.43
C ARG A 282 -5.19 6.44 31.00
N ALA A 283 -3.90 6.40 30.69
CA ALA A 283 -3.44 6.03 29.35
C ALA A 283 -3.87 4.60 29.01
N HIS A 284 -4.46 4.43 27.84
CA HIS A 284 -4.89 3.12 27.33
C HIS A 284 -4.66 3.04 25.82
N LEU A 285 -4.43 1.84 25.35
CA LEU A 285 -4.08 1.55 23.95
C LEU A 285 -5.22 0.83 23.25
N VAL A 286 -5.67 1.36 22.13
CA VAL A 286 -6.58 0.67 21.23
C VAL A 286 -5.80 0.20 20.00
N VAL A 287 -5.76 -1.11 19.79
CA VAL A 287 -5.10 -1.76 18.68
C VAL A 287 -6.14 -2.19 17.64
N VAL A 288 -6.12 -1.56 16.48
CA VAL A 288 -6.95 -2.01 15.37
C VAL A 288 -6.21 -3.13 14.64
N GLY A 289 -6.62 -4.37 14.94
CA GLY A 289 -5.97 -5.56 14.40
C GLY A 289 -6.38 -6.83 15.14
N LYS A 290 -5.86 -7.94 14.67
CA LYS A 290 -6.11 -9.24 15.30
C LYS A 290 -5.21 -9.44 16.52
N ARG A 291 -5.79 -9.87 17.63
CA ARG A 291 -5.03 -10.32 18.80
C ARG A 291 -4.49 -11.74 18.56
N ALA A 292 -3.21 -11.94 18.78
CA ALA A 292 -2.62 -13.28 18.91
C ALA A 292 -2.78 -13.77 20.36
N GLU A 293 -3.21 -15.01 20.56
CA GLU A 293 -3.44 -15.54 21.91
C GLU A 293 -2.12 -15.85 22.64
N ASP A 294 -1.11 -16.34 21.93
CA ASP A 294 0.17 -16.81 22.50
C ASP A 294 1.41 -16.05 21.98
N GLY A 295 1.23 -14.89 21.38
CA GLY A 295 2.31 -14.10 20.78
C GLY A 295 3.16 -13.30 21.78
N PRO A 296 4.26 -12.68 21.34
CA PRO A 296 5.09 -11.80 22.16
C PRO A 296 4.30 -10.64 22.78
N VAL A 297 3.32 -10.11 22.04
CA VAL A 297 2.45 -9.02 22.50
C VAL A 297 1.54 -9.46 23.64
N ALA A 298 0.90 -10.65 23.52
CA ALA A 298 0.05 -11.20 24.58
C ALA A 298 0.85 -11.40 25.87
N ARG A 299 2.06 -11.98 25.76
CA ARG A 299 2.96 -12.17 26.90
C ARG A 299 3.44 -10.85 27.53
N ALA A 300 3.65 -9.79 26.73
CA ALA A 300 4.01 -8.49 27.24
C ALA A 300 2.85 -7.85 28.01
N ILE A 301 1.62 -7.91 27.50
CA ILE A 301 0.41 -7.44 28.17
C ILE A 301 0.23 -8.14 29.52
N GLU A 302 0.39 -9.46 29.56
CA GLU A 302 0.27 -10.26 30.78
C GLU A 302 1.38 -9.95 31.79
N ARG A 303 2.62 -9.89 31.36
CA ARG A 303 3.79 -9.56 32.19
C ARG A 303 3.66 -8.22 32.89
N HIS A 304 3.08 -7.24 32.22
CA HIS A 304 2.95 -5.88 32.72
C HIS A 304 1.58 -5.58 33.34
N GLY A 305 0.66 -6.55 33.41
CA GLY A 305 -0.68 -6.37 34.00
C GLY A 305 -1.54 -5.34 33.25
N LEU A 306 -1.47 -5.35 31.89
CA LEU A 306 -2.13 -4.34 31.05
C LEU A 306 -3.44 -4.82 30.40
N GLN A 307 -4.04 -5.91 30.92
CA GLN A 307 -5.25 -6.50 30.34
C GLN A 307 -6.41 -5.50 30.20
N ASP A 308 -6.55 -4.62 31.18
CA ASP A 308 -7.59 -3.58 31.23
C ASP A 308 -7.19 -2.26 30.50
N ALA A 309 -5.95 -2.19 29.99
CA ALA A 309 -5.40 -1.00 29.36
C ALA A 309 -5.09 -1.18 27.87
N VAL A 310 -5.25 -2.39 27.33
CA VAL A 310 -5.03 -2.71 25.90
C VAL A 310 -6.26 -3.38 25.34
N GLU A 311 -6.93 -2.69 24.44
CA GLU A 311 -8.10 -3.17 23.71
C GLU A 311 -7.71 -3.55 22.28
N PHE A 312 -8.24 -4.68 21.76
CA PHE A 312 -8.10 -5.09 20.36
C PHE A 312 -9.45 -4.98 19.66
N VAL A 313 -9.48 -4.22 18.58
CA VAL A 313 -10.66 -4.01 17.74
C VAL A 313 -10.43 -4.61 16.39
N LYS A 314 -11.39 -5.41 15.88
CA LYS A 314 -11.37 -6.04 14.56
C LYS A 314 -12.74 -6.06 13.91
N GLY A 315 -12.78 -6.10 12.58
CA GLY A 315 -14.02 -6.23 11.82
C GLY A 315 -14.92 -5.00 11.89
N ILE A 316 -14.36 -3.85 12.23
CA ILE A 316 -15.03 -2.55 12.15
C ILE A 316 -15.05 -2.03 10.73
N SER A 317 -16.02 -1.20 10.40
CA SER A 317 -16.09 -0.49 9.13
C SER A 317 -15.03 0.59 9.00
N ASP A 318 -14.79 1.06 7.77
CA ASP A 318 -13.86 2.19 7.53
C ASP A 318 -14.29 3.45 8.29
N ALA A 319 -15.59 3.72 8.39
CA ALA A 319 -16.11 4.87 9.15
C ALA A 319 -15.81 4.74 10.65
N GLU A 320 -16.06 3.57 11.25
CA GLU A 320 -15.73 3.31 12.65
C GLU A 320 -14.23 3.39 12.93
N LEU A 321 -13.40 2.94 11.98
CA LEU A 321 -11.95 3.06 12.07
C LEU A 321 -11.50 4.53 12.08
N VAL A 322 -12.05 5.34 11.20
CA VAL A 322 -11.74 6.78 11.12
C VAL A 322 -12.16 7.48 12.42
N ASP A 323 -13.35 7.20 12.93
CA ASP A 323 -13.83 7.81 14.17
C ASP A 323 -13.03 7.37 15.40
N LEU A 324 -12.54 6.13 15.40
CA LEU A 324 -11.63 5.65 16.42
C LEU A 324 -10.32 6.44 16.45
N VAL A 325 -9.76 6.75 15.25
CA VAL A 325 -8.54 7.56 15.13
C VAL A 325 -8.81 9.02 15.47
N ARG A 326 -9.90 9.61 15.00
CA ARG A 326 -10.35 10.98 15.37
C ARG A 326 -10.51 11.17 16.88
N GLY A 327 -11.11 10.17 17.54
CA GLY A 327 -11.33 10.17 18.98
C GLY A 327 -10.09 9.83 19.81
N ALA A 328 -8.94 9.60 19.24
CA ALA A 328 -7.70 9.35 19.97
C ALA A 328 -6.93 10.64 20.24
N GLN A 329 -6.33 10.75 21.45
CA GLN A 329 -5.41 11.83 21.76
C GLN A 329 -4.09 11.72 20.98
N ILE A 330 -3.68 10.49 20.66
CA ILE A 330 -2.44 10.20 19.96
C ILE A 330 -2.63 9.00 19.05
N ALA A 331 -2.18 9.11 17.80
CA ALA A 331 -1.92 7.96 16.96
C ALA A 331 -0.44 7.55 17.09
N CYS A 332 -0.18 6.24 17.17
CA CYS A 332 1.18 5.72 17.29
C CYS A 332 1.49 4.72 16.18
N VAL A 333 2.61 4.92 15.48
CA VAL A 333 3.14 3.98 14.48
C VAL A 333 4.50 3.46 14.98
N PRO A 334 4.51 2.36 15.77
CA PRO A 334 5.71 1.83 16.42
C PRO A 334 6.54 0.91 15.52
N SER A 335 6.25 0.88 14.20
CA SER A 335 6.82 -0.06 13.25
C SER A 335 8.35 0.02 13.20
N LEU A 336 9.00 -1.14 13.13
CA LEU A 336 10.45 -1.23 12.96
C LEU A 336 10.88 -0.88 11.54
N TYR A 337 9.98 -1.09 10.60
CA TYR A 337 10.16 -0.80 9.18
C TYR A 337 8.82 -0.67 8.45
N GLU A 338 8.71 0.31 7.55
CA GLU A 338 7.60 0.48 6.60
C GLU A 338 8.14 0.89 5.23
N GLY A 339 7.54 0.34 4.17
CA GLY A 339 7.83 0.78 2.80
C GLY A 339 7.21 2.13 2.44
N PHE A 340 6.13 2.54 3.14
CA PHE A 340 5.51 3.87 3.05
C PHE A 340 4.94 4.30 4.40
N SER A 341 4.00 3.61 4.97
CA SER A 341 3.21 3.89 6.16
C SER A 341 1.91 4.64 5.89
N LEU A 342 0.94 3.91 5.32
CA LEU A 342 -0.44 4.40 5.23
C LEU A 342 -1.01 4.76 6.62
N PRO A 343 -0.80 3.99 7.70
CA PRO A 343 -1.30 4.36 9.02
C PRO A 343 -0.84 5.73 9.51
N ALA A 344 0.40 6.13 9.20
CA ALA A 344 0.88 7.48 9.54
C ALA A 344 0.16 8.55 8.72
N ALA A 345 0.03 8.36 7.40
CA ALA A 345 -0.67 9.29 6.52
C ALA A 345 -2.15 9.44 6.90
N GLU A 346 -2.83 8.34 7.22
CA GLU A 346 -4.23 8.28 7.64
C GLU A 346 -4.47 9.01 8.96
N ALA A 347 -3.66 8.74 9.98
CA ALA A 347 -3.73 9.44 11.26
C ALA A 347 -3.47 10.96 11.11
N MET A 348 -2.44 11.33 10.37
CA MET A 348 -2.15 12.74 10.08
C MET A 348 -3.28 13.40 9.27
N ALA A 349 -3.94 12.69 8.36
CA ALA A 349 -5.05 13.20 7.58
C ALA A 349 -6.26 13.56 8.44
N THR A 350 -6.54 12.83 9.53
CA THR A 350 -7.58 13.20 10.50
C THR A 350 -7.21 14.38 11.41
N GLY A 351 -5.96 14.82 11.38
CA GLY A 351 -5.43 15.83 12.30
C GLY A 351 -5.04 15.26 13.67
N THR A 352 -5.06 13.94 13.85
CA THR A 352 -4.62 13.29 15.09
C THR A 352 -3.09 13.38 15.19
N PRO A 353 -2.53 13.88 16.31
CA PRO A 353 -1.09 14.01 16.48
C PRO A 353 -0.42 12.64 16.49
N LEU A 354 0.74 12.55 15.83
CA LEU A 354 1.43 11.30 15.55
C LEU A 354 2.71 11.16 16.39
N VAL A 355 2.87 9.99 17.03
CA VAL A 355 4.17 9.47 17.45
C VAL A 355 4.54 8.35 16.50
N ALA A 356 5.73 8.42 15.89
CA ALA A 356 6.16 7.41 14.94
C ALA A 356 7.64 7.09 15.07
N THR A 357 8.03 5.87 14.72
CA THR A 357 9.44 5.52 14.65
C THR A 357 10.10 6.07 13.39
N THR A 358 11.44 6.04 13.37
CA THR A 358 12.24 6.40 12.18
C THR A 358 12.53 5.21 11.27
N GLY A 359 11.74 4.14 11.33
CA GLY A 359 11.96 2.91 10.56
C GLY A 359 11.52 3.00 9.09
N GLY A 360 12.44 2.73 8.16
CA GLY A 360 12.16 2.72 6.72
C GLY A 360 11.71 4.07 6.18
N ALA A 361 10.58 4.10 5.46
CA ALA A 361 10.01 5.31 4.87
C ALA A 361 9.14 6.14 5.83
N ILE A 362 8.99 5.76 7.10
CA ILE A 362 8.16 6.51 8.05
C ILE A 362 8.55 7.99 8.12
N PRO A 363 9.85 8.38 8.19
CA PRO A 363 10.24 9.80 8.22
C PRO A 363 9.86 10.57 6.94
N GLU A 364 9.79 9.89 5.79
CA GLU A 364 9.36 10.52 4.54
C GLU A 364 7.88 10.95 4.61
N VAL A 365 7.04 10.19 5.32
CA VAL A 365 5.61 10.46 5.51
C VAL A 365 5.38 11.37 6.71
N ALA A 366 5.85 10.96 7.88
CA ALA A 366 5.63 11.67 9.14
C ALA A 366 6.27 13.07 9.17
N GLY A 367 7.39 13.25 8.49
CA GLY A 367 8.10 14.53 8.41
C GLY A 367 9.04 14.79 9.58
N PRO A 368 9.48 16.05 9.76
CA PRO A 368 10.48 16.41 10.78
C PRO A 368 9.94 16.25 12.20
N ASP A 369 10.80 15.76 13.10
CA ASP A 369 10.53 15.67 14.53
C ASP A 369 10.23 17.03 15.14
N GLY A 370 9.21 17.07 16.01
CA GLY A 370 8.77 18.29 16.69
C GLY A 370 8.03 19.29 15.80
N GLU A 371 7.96 19.09 14.48
CA GLU A 371 7.25 19.95 13.55
C GLU A 371 5.90 19.34 13.08
N THR A 372 5.91 18.09 12.65
CA THR A 372 4.72 17.40 12.10
C THR A 372 4.37 16.12 12.85
N CYS A 373 5.27 15.60 13.65
CA CYS A 373 5.12 14.41 14.50
C CYS A 373 6.11 14.47 15.66
N LEU A 374 6.07 13.50 16.58
CA LEU A 374 7.23 13.15 17.40
C LEU A 374 7.85 11.86 16.87
N ALA A 375 9.14 11.93 16.51
CA ALA A 375 9.88 10.83 15.93
C ALA A 375 10.79 10.17 16.98
N VAL A 376 10.79 8.83 17.03
CA VAL A 376 11.57 8.05 17.99
C VAL A 376 12.36 6.94 17.28
N PRO A 377 13.46 6.45 17.85
CA PRO A 377 14.15 5.30 17.30
C PRO A 377 13.26 4.04 17.28
N PRO A 378 13.39 3.16 16.27
CA PRO A 378 12.72 1.86 16.27
C PRO A 378 13.15 1.00 17.46
N ALA A 379 12.22 0.17 17.98
CA ALA A 379 12.46 -0.73 19.12
C ALA A 379 12.86 -0.05 20.44
N ASP A 380 12.63 1.23 20.59
CA ASP A 380 12.91 1.97 21.83
C ASP A 380 11.62 2.29 22.59
N ALA A 381 11.27 1.39 23.54
CA ALA A 381 10.09 1.55 24.39
C ALA A 381 10.22 2.73 25.37
N GLY A 382 11.44 3.19 25.69
CA GLY A 382 11.67 4.36 26.53
C GLY A 382 11.32 5.64 25.76
N ALA A 383 11.93 5.84 24.62
CA ALA A 383 11.66 7.00 23.76
C ALA A 383 10.17 7.07 23.34
N LEU A 384 9.53 5.92 23.09
CA LEU A 384 8.08 5.86 22.82
C LEU A 384 7.28 6.35 24.04
N ALA A 385 7.60 5.91 25.27
CA ALA A 385 6.90 6.31 26.48
C ALA A 385 7.05 7.82 26.72
N ASP A 386 8.26 8.36 26.56
CA ASP A 386 8.56 9.80 26.76
C ASP A 386 7.79 10.67 25.74
N ALA A 387 7.78 10.26 24.46
CA ALA A 387 7.05 10.98 23.42
C ALA A 387 5.53 10.95 23.65
N LEU A 388 4.97 9.80 24.06
CA LEU A 388 3.56 9.66 24.40
C LEU A 388 3.20 10.49 25.64
N ALA A 389 4.03 10.48 26.70
CA ALA A 389 3.84 11.28 27.90
C ALA A 389 3.81 12.78 27.58
N ARG A 390 4.76 13.24 26.75
CA ARG A 390 4.85 14.63 26.31
C ARG A 390 3.58 15.08 25.59
N LEU A 391 3.04 14.26 24.67
CA LEU A 391 1.81 14.61 23.96
C LEU A 391 0.58 14.54 24.89
N LEU A 392 0.48 13.59 25.80
CA LEU A 392 -0.64 13.52 26.75
C LEU A 392 -0.69 14.75 27.68
N GLY A 393 0.50 15.24 28.07
CA GLY A 393 0.64 16.39 28.98
C GLY A 393 0.50 17.75 28.32
N ASP A 394 0.60 17.85 26.98
CA ASP A 394 0.65 19.14 26.25
C ASP A 394 -0.41 19.21 25.13
N PRO A 395 -1.63 19.72 25.45
CA PRO A 395 -2.70 19.89 24.45
C PRO A 395 -2.35 20.85 23.31
N GLU A 396 -1.55 21.89 23.57
CA GLU A 396 -1.16 22.86 22.54
C GLU A 396 -0.21 22.21 21.54
N LEU A 397 0.74 21.42 22.02
CA LEU A 397 1.61 20.63 21.18
C LEU A 397 0.82 19.62 20.33
N ARG A 398 -0.18 18.93 20.92
CA ARG A 398 -1.07 18.03 20.15
C ARG A 398 -1.76 18.76 19.02
N ALA A 399 -2.40 19.89 19.30
CA ALA A 399 -3.12 20.68 18.31
C ALA A 399 -2.19 21.17 17.19
N ARG A 400 -0.99 21.64 17.53
CA ARG A 400 0.00 22.13 16.57
C ARG A 400 0.51 21.01 15.65
N LEU A 401 0.91 19.87 16.21
CA LEU A 401 1.41 18.75 15.43
C LEU A 401 0.30 18.11 14.58
N GLY A 402 -0.91 17.99 15.09
CA GLY A 402 -2.07 17.51 14.34
C GLY A 402 -2.36 18.37 13.12
N ALA A 403 -2.41 19.70 13.29
CA ALA A 403 -2.63 20.63 12.19
C ALA A 403 -1.51 20.60 11.15
N ALA A 404 -0.24 20.60 11.60
CA ALA A 404 0.92 20.54 10.71
C ALA A 404 1.00 19.20 9.97
N GLY A 405 0.71 18.09 10.65
CA GLY A 405 0.65 16.76 10.05
C GLY A 405 -0.41 16.67 8.94
N ARG A 406 -1.62 17.16 9.21
CA ARG A 406 -2.67 17.22 8.19
C ARG A 406 -2.27 18.07 7.00
N ALA A 407 -1.73 19.26 7.20
CA ALA A 407 -1.28 20.13 6.11
C ALA A 407 -0.24 19.42 5.23
N ARG A 408 0.68 18.67 5.84
CA ARG A 408 1.67 17.86 5.14
C ARG A 408 1.02 16.79 4.27
N VAL A 409 0.06 16.02 4.80
CA VAL A 409 -0.64 14.98 4.03
C VAL A 409 -1.39 15.59 2.86
N LEU A 410 -2.17 16.63 3.08
CA LEU A 410 -2.93 17.30 2.02
C LEU A 410 -2.04 17.85 0.91
N SER A 411 -0.83 18.30 1.24
CA SER A 411 0.12 18.85 0.27
C SER A 411 0.91 17.80 -0.51
N ARG A 412 1.07 16.55 0.00
CA ARG A 412 2.04 15.61 -0.55
C ARG A 412 1.56 14.17 -0.68
N PHE A 413 0.63 13.71 0.17
CA PHE A 413 0.30 12.30 0.34
C PHE A 413 -1.19 12.05 0.18
N THR A 414 -1.73 12.42 -1.00
CA THR A 414 -3.11 12.11 -1.40
C THR A 414 -3.11 11.16 -2.59
N TRP A 415 -4.15 10.34 -2.70
CA TRP A 415 -4.32 9.47 -3.85
C TRP A 415 -4.45 10.24 -5.17
N LYS A 416 -5.00 11.46 -5.11
CA LYS A 416 -5.05 12.37 -6.29
C LYS A 416 -3.65 12.72 -6.79
N GLN A 417 -2.72 13.05 -5.89
CA GLN A 417 -1.34 13.35 -6.28
C GLN A 417 -0.61 12.11 -6.79
N ALA A 418 -0.86 10.94 -6.16
CA ALA A 418 -0.37 9.66 -6.65
C ALA A 418 -0.83 9.38 -8.09
N ALA A 419 -2.11 9.63 -8.41
CA ALA A 419 -2.66 9.46 -9.75
C ALA A 419 -2.04 10.44 -10.76
N ILE A 420 -1.87 11.71 -10.39
CA ILE A 420 -1.21 12.72 -11.23
C ILE A 420 0.23 12.32 -11.56
N GLY A 421 1.02 11.95 -10.54
CA GLY A 421 2.41 11.52 -10.74
C GLY A 421 2.50 10.23 -11.58
N THR A 422 1.60 9.29 -11.34
CA THR A 422 1.53 8.04 -12.12
C THR A 422 1.15 8.30 -13.59
N ALA A 423 0.16 9.18 -13.85
CA ALA A 423 -0.24 9.55 -15.20
C ALA A 423 0.87 10.28 -15.97
N ALA A 424 1.69 11.09 -15.28
CA ALA A 424 2.87 11.71 -15.89
C ALA A 424 3.87 10.64 -16.37
N LEU A 425 4.17 9.65 -15.53
CA LEU A 425 5.05 8.55 -15.89
C LEU A 425 4.49 7.68 -17.04
N TYR A 426 3.16 7.51 -17.12
CA TYR A 426 2.54 6.84 -18.26
C TYR A 426 2.80 7.57 -19.57
N ARG A 427 2.67 8.91 -19.58
CA ARG A 427 2.93 9.74 -20.77
C ARG A 427 4.39 9.66 -21.20
N GLU A 428 5.34 9.64 -20.25
CA GLU A 428 6.76 9.43 -20.53
C GLU A 428 7.01 8.05 -21.17
N ALA A 429 6.40 6.98 -20.64
CA ALA A 429 6.53 5.64 -21.17
C ALA A 429 5.93 5.50 -22.58
N ILE A 430 4.80 6.17 -22.86
CA ILE A 430 4.16 6.22 -24.18
C ILE A 430 5.07 6.97 -25.17
N ALA A 431 5.60 8.13 -24.80
CA ALA A 431 6.50 8.93 -25.63
C ALA A 431 7.80 8.18 -25.96
N ALA A 432 8.41 7.51 -24.95
CA ALA A 432 9.61 6.71 -25.15
C ALA A 432 9.40 5.54 -26.14
N ARG A 433 8.22 4.89 -26.11
CA ARG A 433 7.87 3.84 -27.07
C ARG A 433 7.66 4.40 -28.48
N ALA A 434 7.01 5.55 -28.63
CA ALA A 434 6.78 6.18 -29.93
C ALA A 434 8.08 6.69 -30.58
N GLY A 435 9.05 7.17 -29.78
CA GLY A 435 10.36 7.61 -30.25
C GLY A 435 11.35 6.50 -30.67
N GLY A 436 10.93 5.24 -30.67
CA GLY A 436 11.75 4.12 -31.14
C GLY A 436 12.84 3.66 -30.16
N ALA A 437 12.82 4.15 -28.93
CA ALA A 437 13.70 3.68 -27.85
C ALA A 437 13.20 2.34 -27.31
N HIS A 438 13.35 1.27 -28.06
CA HIS A 438 13.17 -0.09 -27.55
C HIS A 438 14.51 -0.54 -26.92
N PRO A 439 14.65 -0.59 -25.59
CA PRO A 439 15.86 -1.12 -24.97
C PRO A 439 15.81 -2.66 -24.97
N GLY A 440 15.89 -3.26 -26.14
CA GLY A 440 15.74 -4.71 -26.24
C GLY A 440 16.17 -5.33 -27.57
N GLY A 441 16.87 -4.60 -28.40
CA GLY A 441 17.34 -5.12 -29.66
C GLY A 441 18.83 -4.92 -29.85
N ARG A 442 19.67 -5.79 -29.26
CA ARG A 442 20.93 -6.31 -29.86
C ARG A 442 21.50 -7.40 -28.95
N ARG A 443 21.41 -8.61 -29.47
CA ARG A 443 22.20 -9.85 -29.38
C ARG A 443 22.59 -10.40 -28.02
#